data_6efede7b342aac276685fd19179fe6a7
#
_entry.id   6efede7b342aac276685fd19179fe6a7
#
_cell.length_a   1.000
_cell.length_b   1.000
_cell.length_c   1.000
_cell.angle_alpha   90.00
_cell.angle_beta   90.00
_cell.angle_gamma   90.00
#
_symmetry.space_group_name_H-M   'P 1'
#
loop_
_entity.id
_entity.type
_entity.pdbx_description
1 polymer ?
#
loop_
_entity_poly.entity_id
_entity_poly.type
_entity_poly.pdbx_seq_one_letter_code
_entity_poly.pdbx_strand_id
1 'polypeptide(L)'
;MSVSCGIDWAEDHHDVGLVDADGRIVGKHRISDDVAGFALLLQLLTDAGDSAEDPIPVAIETSRGLLVACLRATGRPVYSINPKAVDRYRDRHSVARKKSDAGDALVLAHILRTDRAAHRPLPADSELAQAIAVLARAQQDAVWERTCAHNKLRSLLREYYPAILAAFADKRGGILRPEARAVLAAASTPAAAAKLTTAQLRKLLTAAGRQRGIAPEAQRLQTVLRGEYLRHPPLVEDALGAQALALLRQLNTASTNADELAAEAVAHFDKHPDAEIITSLPGLGSLTGARVLAEIGDDRSRFADARSLKAYAGAAPVTRASGKSRTVMHRRVKNQRLAGVGYVWAFAALTASPGARAHYDRRRTTGDRHTAAQRNLFNRLLGLSLIHI
;
A
#
# COMPACT_ATOMS: atom_id res chain seq x y z
N MET A 1 -26.53 30.98 2.98
CA MET A 1 -27.26 29.73 2.63
C MET A 1 -26.21 28.64 2.50
N SER A 2 -26.40 27.48 3.13
CA SER A 2 -25.42 26.37 3.04
C SER A 2 -25.52 25.69 1.66
N VAL A 3 -24.49 25.83 0.85
CA VAL A 3 -24.38 25.15 -0.47
C VAL A 3 -23.44 23.95 -0.33
N SER A 4 -23.66 22.90 -1.12
CA SER A 4 -22.79 21.75 -1.25
C SER A 4 -22.40 21.56 -2.72
N CYS A 5 -21.12 21.27 -2.97
CA CYS A 5 -20.57 21.03 -4.29
C CYS A 5 -20.27 19.54 -4.48
N GLY A 6 -20.61 18.98 -5.62
CA GLY A 6 -20.18 17.66 -6.05
C GLY A 6 -19.45 17.74 -7.38
N ILE A 7 -18.40 16.97 -7.52
CA ILE A 7 -17.58 16.92 -8.74
C ILE A 7 -17.48 15.47 -9.20
N ASP A 8 -18.00 15.20 -10.39
CA ASP A 8 -17.74 13.96 -11.10
C ASP A 8 -16.45 14.11 -11.92
N TRP A 9 -15.44 13.32 -11.57
CA TRP A 9 -14.12 13.42 -12.14
C TRP A 9 -13.99 12.58 -13.42
N ALA A 10 -13.47 13.19 -14.47
CA ALA A 10 -13.09 12.51 -15.72
C ALA A 10 -11.67 12.94 -16.13
N GLU A 11 -11.13 12.32 -17.17
CA GLU A 11 -9.72 12.50 -17.57
C GLU A 11 -9.47 13.89 -18.21
N ASP A 12 -10.42 14.37 -19.04
CA ASP A 12 -10.28 15.62 -19.80
C ASP A 12 -11.13 16.78 -19.27
N HIS A 13 -12.13 16.48 -18.47
CA HIS A 13 -13.07 17.47 -17.94
C HIS A 13 -13.74 16.95 -16.67
N HIS A 14 -14.37 17.84 -15.93
CA HIS A 14 -15.14 17.50 -14.75
C HIS A 14 -16.51 18.11 -14.80
N ASP A 15 -17.53 17.35 -14.38
CA ASP A 15 -18.87 17.88 -14.19
C ASP A 15 -19.04 18.36 -12.73
N VAL A 16 -19.53 19.59 -12.56
CA VAL A 16 -19.72 20.25 -11.27
C VAL A 16 -21.21 20.45 -11.02
N GLY A 17 -21.68 20.01 -9.87
CA GLY A 17 -23.04 20.24 -9.40
C GLY A 17 -23.07 20.98 -8.08
N LEU A 18 -23.89 22.04 -8.00
CA LEU A 18 -24.10 22.83 -6.78
C LEU A 18 -25.56 22.70 -6.34
N VAL A 19 -25.77 22.40 -5.05
CA VAL A 19 -27.11 22.31 -4.46
C VAL A 19 -27.20 23.11 -3.18
N ASP A 20 -28.32 23.79 -2.96
CA ASP A 20 -28.61 24.52 -1.73
C ASP A 20 -29.08 23.61 -0.60
N ALA A 21 -29.35 24.18 0.59
CA ALA A 21 -29.84 23.47 1.74
C ALA A 21 -31.19 22.75 1.52
N ASP A 22 -32.04 23.31 0.68
CA ASP A 22 -33.36 22.74 0.32
C ASP A 22 -33.25 21.62 -0.74
N GLY A 23 -32.07 21.46 -1.34
CA GLY A 23 -31.82 20.49 -2.40
C GLY A 23 -32.14 20.99 -3.80
N ARG A 24 -32.32 22.31 -3.97
CA ARG A 24 -32.50 22.91 -5.29
C ARG A 24 -31.14 23.04 -5.97
N ILE A 25 -31.13 22.83 -7.28
CA ILE A 25 -29.92 22.99 -8.09
C ILE A 25 -29.61 24.47 -8.22
N VAL A 26 -28.46 24.89 -7.69
CA VAL A 26 -27.93 26.25 -7.82
C VAL A 26 -27.12 26.41 -9.09
N GLY A 27 -26.39 25.34 -9.50
CA GLY A 27 -25.58 25.36 -10.71
C GLY A 27 -25.22 23.97 -11.22
N LYS A 28 -25.03 23.87 -12.55
CA LYS A 28 -24.48 22.70 -13.24
C LYS A 28 -23.53 23.21 -14.30
N HIS A 29 -22.27 22.82 -14.21
CA HIS A 29 -21.23 23.30 -15.11
C HIS A 29 -20.30 22.16 -15.49
N ARG A 30 -19.66 22.29 -16.63
CA ARG A 30 -18.53 21.46 -17.04
C ARG A 30 -17.29 22.32 -17.06
N ILE A 31 -16.21 21.85 -16.46
CA ILE A 31 -14.92 22.55 -16.42
C ILE A 31 -13.86 21.64 -17.07
N SER A 32 -12.83 22.24 -17.66
CA SER A 32 -11.64 21.53 -18.16
C SER A 32 -10.71 21.10 -17.01
N ASP A 33 -9.91 20.04 -17.21
CA ASP A 33 -8.88 19.61 -16.26
C ASP A 33 -7.58 20.43 -16.47
N ASP A 34 -7.67 21.75 -16.27
CA ASP A 34 -6.57 22.71 -16.39
C ASP A 34 -6.74 23.90 -15.43
N VAL A 35 -5.78 24.83 -15.51
CA VAL A 35 -5.79 26.06 -14.67
C VAL A 35 -7.02 26.91 -14.90
N ALA A 36 -7.50 27.00 -16.16
CA ALA A 36 -8.69 27.81 -16.49
C ALA A 36 -9.96 27.17 -15.92
N GLY A 37 -10.09 25.83 -16.03
CA GLY A 37 -11.19 25.11 -15.43
C GLY A 37 -11.21 25.19 -13.90
N PHE A 38 -10.04 25.15 -13.25
CA PHE A 38 -9.95 25.36 -11.80
C PHE A 38 -10.32 26.79 -11.40
N ALA A 39 -9.88 27.81 -12.14
CA ALA A 39 -10.27 29.20 -11.90
C ALA A 39 -11.79 29.38 -12.05
N LEU A 40 -12.40 28.79 -13.08
CA LEU A 40 -13.85 28.78 -13.26
C LEU A 40 -14.56 28.10 -12.07
N LEU A 41 -14.05 26.97 -11.57
CA LEU A 41 -14.60 26.30 -10.38
C LEU A 41 -14.62 27.24 -9.18
N LEU A 42 -13.50 27.93 -8.90
CA LEU A 42 -13.43 28.88 -7.79
C LEU A 42 -14.42 30.04 -7.96
N GLN A 43 -14.58 30.55 -9.19
CA GLN A 43 -15.57 31.57 -9.49
C GLN A 43 -17.01 31.09 -9.21
N LEU A 44 -17.36 29.89 -9.68
CA LEU A 44 -18.68 29.29 -9.45
C LEU A 44 -18.99 29.09 -7.96
N LEU A 45 -17.98 28.71 -7.18
CA LEU A 45 -18.10 28.59 -5.73
C LEU A 45 -18.30 29.96 -5.08
N THR A 46 -17.53 30.96 -5.50
CA THR A 46 -17.67 32.36 -5.02
C THR A 46 -19.05 32.89 -5.31
N ASP A 47 -19.56 32.73 -6.53
CA ASP A 47 -20.90 33.16 -6.94
C ASP A 47 -22.02 32.46 -6.15
N ALA A 48 -21.73 31.23 -5.64
CA ALA A 48 -22.62 30.46 -4.79
C ALA A 48 -22.49 30.80 -3.29
N GLY A 49 -21.66 31.81 -2.92
CA GLY A 49 -21.51 32.31 -1.55
C GLY A 49 -20.35 31.67 -0.76
N ASP A 50 -19.33 31.11 -1.45
CA ASP A 50 -18.11 30.61 -0.82
C ASP A 50 -17.33 31.75 -0.14
N SER A 51 -16.88 31.54 1.07
CA SER A 51 -16.01 32.47 1.78
C SER A 51 -14.92 31.73 2.56
N ALA A 52 -13.92 32.47 3.03
CA ALA A 52 -12.85 31.90 3.85
C ALA A 52 -13.37 31.42 5.21
N GLU A 53 -14.40 32.06 5.74
CA GLU A 53 -15.02 31.76 7.04
C GLU A 53 -16.00 30.58 6.94
N ASP A 54 -16.66 30.39 5.78
CA ASP A 54 -17.61 29.31 5.53
C ASP A 54 -17.38 28.73 4.13
N PRO A 55 -16.31 27.96 3.93
CA PRO A 55 -15.96 27.39 2.64
C PRO A 55 -16.94 26.28 2.22
N ILE A 56 -17.43 26.37 0.99
CA ILE A 56 -18.33 25.36 0.42
C ILE A 56 -17.63 23.99 0.39
N PRO A 57 -18.20 22.97 1.04
CA PRO A 57 -17.63 21.62 1.03
C PRO A 57 -17.79 20.95 -0.33
N VAL A 58 -16.76 20.20 -0.74
CA VAL A 58 -16.72 19.52 -2.03
C VAL A 58 -16.73 18.00 -1.85
N ALA A 59 -17.64 17.29 -2.54
CA ALA A 59 -17.61 15.86 -2.69
C ALA A 59 -17.02 15.46 -4.04
N ILE A 60 -16.16 14.44 -4.04
CA ILE A 60 -15.53 13.88 -5.25
C ILE A 60 -15.33 12.38 -5.07
N GLU A 61 -15.36 11.57 -6.12
CA GLU A 61 -15.16 10.10 -5.99
C GLU A 61 -13.71 9.69 -5.74
N THR A 62 -12.74 10.54 -6.06
CA THR A 62 -11.31 10.28 -5.85
C THR A 62 -10.74 11.03 -4.65
N SER A 63 -9.72 10.45 -4.01
CA SER A 63 -8.94 11.12 -2.95
C SER A 63 -7.59 11.65 -3.43
N ARG A 64 -7.32 11.57 -4.75
CA ARG A 64 -6.03 11.87 -5.37
C ARG A 64 -6.22 12.64 -6.67
N GLY A 65 -5.15 13.23 -7.16
CA GLY A 65 -5.12 14.02 -8.40
C GLY A 65 -4.87 15.49 -8.13
N LEU A 66 -4.52 16.21 -9.19
CA LEU A 66 -4.18 17.65 -9.12
C LEU A 66 -5.37 18.49 -8.65
N LEU A 67 -6.56 18.22 -9.16
CA LEU A 67 -7.79 18.92 -8.74
C LEU A 67 -8.01 18.79 -7.23
N VAL A 68 -7.86 17.58 -6.67
CA VAL A 68 -8.00 17.36 -5.21
C VAL A 68 -6.92 18.11 -4.43
N ALA A 69 -5.68 18.12 -4.91
CA ALA A 69 -4.59 18.86 -4.30
C ALA A 69 -4.86 20.37 -4.30
N CYS A 70 -5.29 20.93 -5.43
CA CYS A 70 -5.66 22.33 -5.56
C CYS A 70 -6.85 22.71 -4.64
N LEU A 71 -7.90 21.88 -4.60
CA LEU A 71 -9.04 22.10 -3.70
C LEU A 71 -8.61 22.10 -2.23
N ARG A 72 -7.74 21.17 -1.81
CA ARG A 72 -7.21 21.15 -0.44
C ARG A 72 -6.36 22.37 -0.11
N ALA A 73 -5.58 22.85 -1.06
CA ALA A 73 -4.75 24.06 -0.89
C ALA A 73 -5.58 25.33 -0.63
N THR A 74 -6.86 25.36 -1.00
CA THR A 74 -7.78 26.47 -0.66
C THR A 74 -8.33 26.40 0.78
N GLY A 75 -7.95 25.38 1.58
CA GLY A 75 -8.43 25.19 2.95
C GLY A 75 -9.84 24.63 3.07
N ARG A 76 -10.55 24.34 1.96
CA ARG A 76 -11.92 23.83 2.00
C ARG A 76 -12.02 22.36 2.35
N PRO A 77 -13.10 21.92 3.01
CA PRO A 77 -13.35 20.52 3.30
C PRO A 77 -13.64 19.73 2.01
N VAL A 78 -12.78 18.76 1.66
CA VAL A 78 -12.96 17.86 0.51
C VAL A 78 -13.30 16.47 1.03
N TYR A 79 -14.39 15.90 0.52
CA TYR A 79 -14.89 14.58 0.90
C TYR A 79 -14.73 13.59 -0.25
N SER A 80 -13.91 12.57 -0.06
CA SER A 80 -13.83 11.47 -1.01
C SER A 80 -14.94 10.47 -0.75
N ILE A 81 -15.91 10.38 -1.66
CA ILE A 81 -17.08 9.52 -1.53
C ILE A 81 -16.82 8.21 -2.29
N ASN A 82 -17.03 7.10 -1.61
CA ASN A 82 -16.85 5.78 -2.24
C ASN A 82 -17.92 5.55 -3.32
N PRO A 83 -17.58 5.10 -4.55
CA PRO A 83 -18.52 4.83 -5.62
C PRO A 83 -19.71 3.95 -5.23
N LYS A 84 -19.49 2.96 -4.36
CA LYS A 84 -20.58 2.14 -3.81
C LYS A 84 -21.56 2.92 -2.93
N ALA A 85 -21.12 3.98 -2.29
CA ALA A 85 -22.02 4.85 -1.51
C ALA A 85 -22.86 5.71 -2.48
N VAL A 86 -22.25 6.19 -3.56
CA VAL A 86 -22.95 6.91 -4.64
C VAL A 86 -24.02 6.03 -5.29
N ASP A 87 -23.70 4.77 -5.64
CA ASP A 87 -24.67 3.82 -6.20
C ASP A 87 -25.85 3.57 -5.26
N ARG A 88 -25.58 3.34 -3.97
CA ARG A 88 -26.66 3.14 -2.97
C ARG A 88 -27.50 4.38 -2.75
N TYR A 89 -26.90 5.57 -2.85
CA TYR A 89 -27.66 6.82 -2.75
C TYR A 89 -28.59 6.99 -3.95
N ARG A 90 -28.11 6.67 -5.17
CA ARG A 90 -28.96 6.66 -6.38
C ARG A 90 -30.13 5.68 -6.24
N ASP A 91 -29.87 4.44 -5.84
CA ASP A 91 -30.92 3.42 -5.66
C ASP A 91 -32.01 3.87 -4.68
N ARG A 92 -31.64 4.67 -3.66
CA ARG A 92 -32.58 5.23 -2.69
C ARG A 92 -33.45 6.35 -3.26
N HIS A 93 -32.92 7.14 -4.20
CA HIS A 93 -33.56 8.37 -4.68
C HIS A 93 -34.10 8.32 -6.10
N SER A 94 -33.76 7.30 -6.90
CA SER A 94 -34.19 7.17 -8.28
C SER A 94 -34.46 5.72 -8.68
N VAL A 95 -35.70 5.42 -9.02
CA VAL A 95 -36.12 4.12 -9.59
C VAL A 95 -35.65 3.97 -11.04
N ALA A 96 -35.45 5.07 -11.76
CA ALA A 96 -35.15 5.08 -13.18
C ALA A 96 -33.71 4.71 -13.56
N ARG A 97 -32.77 4.65 -12.61
CA ARG A 97 -31.33 4.33 -12.80
C ARG A 97 -30.64 5.05 -13.96
N LYS A 98 -31.15 6.21 -14.35
CA LYS A 98 -30.57 7.00 -15.43
C LYS A 98 -29.21 7.51 -14.96
N LYS A 99 -28.14 7.15 -15.67
CA LYS A 99 -26.77 7.58 -15.39
C LYS A 99 -26.38 8.68 -16.36
N SER A 100 -25.81 9.77 -15.82
CA SER A 100 -25.14 10.82 -16.61
C SER A 100 -24.13 11.52 -15.70
N ASP A 101 -22.97 11.91 -16.23
CA ASP A 101 -21.87 12.51 -15.48
C ASP A 101 -22.32 13.76 -14.71
N ALA A 102 -23.07 14.63 -15.35
CA ALA A 102 -23.67 15.79 -14.67
C ALA A 102 -24.71 15.41 -13.59
N GLY A 103 -25.35 14.24 -13.71
CA GLY A 103 -26.23 13.68 -12.68
C GLY A 103 -25.41 13.14 -11.52
N ASP A 104 -24.24 12.56 -11.79
CA ASP A 104 -23.35 11.99 -10.78
C ASP A 104 -22.74 13.08 -9.90
N ALA A 105 -22.35 14.22 -10.49
CA ALA A 105 -21.92 15.40 -9.74
C ALA A 105 -23.01 15.90 -8.77
N LEU A 106 -24.29 15.96 -9.22
CA LEU A 106 -25.39 16.36 -8.34
C LEU A 106 -25.64 15.34 -7.22
N VAL A 107 -25.54 14.03 -7.51
CA VAL A 107 -25.64 12.98 -6.47
C VAL A 107 -24.59 13.18 -5.41
N LEU A 108 -23.33 13.47 -5.77
CA LEU A 108 -22.25 13.77 -4.83
C LEU A 108 -22.57 15.00 -3.97
N ALA A 109 -23.07 16.09 -4.56
CA ALA A 109 -23.50 17.27 -3.84
C ALA A 109 -24.65 16.97 -2.84
N HIS A 110 -25.64 16.19 -3.28
CA HIS A 110 -26.75 15.76 -2.41
C HIS A 110 -26.30 14.86 -1.26
N ILE A 111 -25.32 13.97 -1.47
CA ILE A 111 -24.74 13.15 -0.38
C ILE A 111 -24.16 14.07 0.70
N LEU A 112 -23.40 15.12 0.33
CA LEU A 112 -22.91 16.07 1.32
C LEU A 112 -24.02 16.84 2.00
N ARG A 113 -25.06 17.24 1.28
CA ARG A 113 -26.20 17.92 1.85
C ARG A 113 -26.93 17.11 2.92
N THR A 114 -27.16 15.81 2.66
CA THR A 114 -28.00 14.96 3.52
C THR A 114 -27.21 14.10 4.52
N ASP A 115 -26.05 13.59 4.10
CA ASP A 115 -25.32 12.55 4.82
C ASP A 115 -23.89 12.98 5.21
N ARG A 116 -23.58 14.30 5.21
CA ARG A 116 -22.24 14.84 5.51
C ARG A 116 -21.65 14.27 6.81
N ALA A 117 -22.47 14.11 7.85
CA ALA A 117 -22.04 13.56 9.13
C ALA A 117 -21.60 12.09 9.08
N ALA A 118 -22.03 11.35 8.04
CA ALA A 118 -21.60 9.97 7.81
C ALA A 118 -20.29 9.86 7.05
N HIS A 119 -19.80 10.95 6.47
CA HIS A 119 -18.56 11.04 5.72
C HIS A 119 -17.50 11.85 6.48
N ARG A 120 -16.24 11.64 6.14
CA ARG A 120 -15.13 12.38 6.73
C ARG A 120 -14.40 13.15 5.64
N PRO A 121 -14.02 14.41 5.88
CA PRO A 121 -13.17 15.14 4.97
C PRO A 121 -11.81 14.44 4.83
N LEU A 122 -11.12 14.72 3.74
CA LEU A 122 -9.72 14.31 3.59
C LEU A 122 -8.90 14.97 4.72
N PRO A 123 -7.96 14.22 5.34
CA PRO A 123 -7.18 14.73 6.45
C PRO A 123 -6.30 15.92 6.05
N ALA A 124 -6.08 16.85 6.96
CA ALA A 124 -5.21 18.02 6.77
C ALA A 124 -3.73 17.65 7.05
N ASP A 125 -3.26 16.55 6.48
CA ASP A 125 -1.87 16.11 6.64
C ASP A 125 -0.91 17.16 6.08
N SER A 126 0.24 17.36 6.75
CA SER A 126 1.33 18.23 6.30
C SER A 126 1.88 17.80 4.93
N GLU A 127 2.53 18.70 4.22
CA GLU A 127 3.19 18.38 2.94
C GLU A 127 4.23 17.27 3.10
N LEU A 128 4.97 17.28 4.21
CA LEU A 128 5.95 16.26 4.52
C LEU A 128 5.30 14.89 4.73
N ALA A 129 4.21 14.81 5.49
CA ALA A 129 3.46 13.56 5.67
C ALA A 129 2.86 13.05 4.36
N GLN A 130 2.38 13.95 3.50
CA GLN A 130 1.89 13.59 2.16
C GLN A 130 3.01 13.04 1.28
N ALA A 131 4.21 13.67 1.27
CA ALA A 131 5.38 13.17 0.55
C ALA A 131 5.82 11.79 1.04
N ILE A 132 5.90 11.60 2.36
CA ILE A 132 6.17 10.29 2.97
C ILE A 132 5.13 9.25 2.53
N ALA A 133 3.84 9.62 2.49
CA ALA A 133 2.79 8.71 2.07
C ALA A 133 2.93 8.27 0.60
N VAL A 134 3.31 9.16 -0.31
CA VAL A 134 3.60 8.83 -1.72
C VAL A 134 4.76 7.85 -1.81
N LEU A 135 5.90 8.16 -1.18
CA LEU A 135 7.12 7.34 -1.25
C LEU A 135 6.94 5.98 -0.58
N ALA A 136 6.35 5.93 0.61
CA ALA A 136 6.15 4.70 1.36
C ALA A 136 5.15 3.76 0.66
N ARG A 137 4.12 4.28 -0.01
CA ARG A 137 3.18 3.50 -0.81
C ARG A 137 3.83 2.97 -2.08
N ALA A 138 4.56 3.81 -2.80
CA ALA A 138 5.33 3.39 -3.98
C ALA A 138 6.36 2.30 -3.61
N GLN A 139 7.05 2.46 -2.49
CA GLN A 139 7.98 1.47 -1.97
C GLN A 139 7.30 0.13 -1.65
N GLN A 140 6.12 0.17 -1.05
CA GLN A 140 5.37 -1.05 -0.76
C GLN A 140 4.90 -1.75 -2.05
N ASP A 141 4.47 -1.00 -3.06
CA ASP A 141 4.09 -1.53 -4.37
C ASP A 141 5.29 -2.20 -5.05
N ALA A 142 6.47 -1.56 -5.05
CA ALA A 142 7.70 -2.14 -5.58
C ALA A 142 8.11 -3.44 -4.85
N VAL A 143 7.88 -3.54 -3.52
CA VAL A 143 8.08 -4.80 -2.77
C VAL A 143 7.11 -5.90 -3.22
N TRP A 144 5.86 -5.55 -3.49
CA TRP A 144 4.88 -6.52 -4.01
C TRP A 144 5.23 -6.97 -5.42
N GLU A 145 5.64 -6.07 -6.30
CA GLU A 145 6.14 -6.38 -7.65
C GLU A 145 7.36 -7.29 -7.59
N ARG A 146 8.34 -6.99 -6.72
CA ARG A 146 9.50 -7.85 -6.47
C ARG A 146 9.08 -9.25 -6.05
N THR A 147 8.11 -9.35 -5.14
CA THR A 147 7.60 -10.65 -4.67
C THR A 147 6.90 -11.41 -5.80
N CYS A 148 6.13 -10.71 -6.62
CA CYS A 148 5.45 -11.30 -7.78
C CYS A 148 6.46 -11.82 -8.81
N ALA A 149 7.46 -11.00 -9.18
CA ALA A 149 8.54 -11.38 -10.10
C ALA A 149 9.36 -12.57 -9.58
N HIS A 150 9.70 -12.55 -8.28
CA HIS A 150 10.37 -13.66 -7.61
C HIS A 150 9.57 -14.97 -7.71
N ASN A 151 8.28 -14.93 -7.42
CA ASN A 151 7.43 -16.12 -7.44
C ASN A 151 7.29 -16.69 -8.86
N LYS A 152 7.13 -15.82 -9.88
CA LYS A 152 7.10 -16.21 -11.29
C LYS A 152 8.41 -16.88 -11.71
N LEU A 153 9.55 -16.23 -11.41
CA LEU A 153 10.88 -16.76 -11.72
C LEU A 153 11.11 -18.09 -11.02
N ARG A 154 10.81 -18.19 -9.73
CA ARG A 154 10.96 -19.42 -8.96
C ARG A 154 10.10 -20.55 -9.50
N SER A 155 8.88 -20.27 -9.93
CA SER A 155 7.99 -21.26 -10.56
C SER A 155 8.60 -21.79 -11.86
N LEU A 156 9.07 -20.90 -12.73
CA LEU A 156 9.73 -21.28 -13.97
C LEU A 156 11.00 -22.12 -13.73
N LEU A 157 11.86 -21.71 -12.78
CA LEU A 157 13.09 -22.44 -12.45
C LEU A 157 12.81 -23.85 -11.89
N ARG A 158 11.68 -24.05 -11.23
CA ARG A 158 11.25 -25.40 -10.79
C ARG A 158 10.92 -26.31 -11.96
N GLU A 159 10.48 -25.78 -13.05
CA GLU A 159 10.09 -26.51 -14.25
C GLU A 159 11.31 -27.08 -14.99
N TYR A 160 12.39 -26.29 -15.12
CA TYR A 160 13.52 -26.71 -15.96
C TYR A 160 14.90 -26.64 -15.32
N TYR A 161 15.08 -25.88 -14.22
CA TYR A 161 16.39 -25.65 -13.62
C TYR A 161 16.39 -25.84 -12.09
N PRO A 162 16.02 -27.03 -11.59
CA PRO A 162 15.94 -27.30 -10.15
C PRO A 162 17.29 -27.14 -9.44
N ALA A 163 18.42 -27.38 -10.15
CA ALA A 163 19.77 -27.23 -9.59
C ALA A 163 20.04 -25.86 -9.00
N ILE A 164 19.62 -24.76 -9.67
CA ILE A 164 19.83 -23.42 -9.15
C ILE A 164 19.02 -23.16 -7.86
N LEU A 165 17.81 -23.73 -7.78
CA LEU A 165 17.01 -23.62 -6.57
C LEU A 165 17.63 -24.42 -5.42
N ALA A 166 18.13 -25.63 -5.68
CA ALA A 166 18.85 -26.45 -4.70
C ALA A 166 20.13 -25.76 -4.22
N ALA A 167 20.86 -25.11 -5.12
CA ALA A 167 22.10 -24.39 -4.82
C ALA A 167 21.92 -23.27 -3.76
N PHE A 168 20.72 -22.71 -3.63
CA PHE A 168 20.42 -21.62 -2.70
C PHE A 168 19.27 -21.92 -1.73
N ALA A 169 18.84 -23.18 -1.61
CA ALA A 169 17.69 -23.58 -0.79
C ALA A 169 17.90 -23.36 0.71
N ASP A 170 19.10 -23.59 1.21
CA ASP A 170 19.50 -23.44 2.60
C ASP A 170 19.85 -22.00 2.99
N LYS A 171 19.84 -21.07 2.02
CA LYS A 171 20.18 -19.68 2.23
C LYS A 171 18.94 -18.82 2.39
N ARG A 172 18.88 -18.03 3.46
CA ARG A 172 17.81 -17.04 3.64
C ARG A 172 17.78 -16.11 2.43
N GLY A 173 16.62 -15.98 1.79
CA GLY A 173 16.40 -15.19 0.60
C GLY A 173 16.46 -15.98 -0.74
N GLY A 174 17.07 -17.16 -0.78
CA GLY A 174 17.07 -18.00 -1.99
C GLY A 174 17.50 -17.24 -3.24
N ILE A 175 16.66 -17.25 -4.27
CA ILE A 175 16.89 -16.55 -5.56
C ILE A 175 16.88 -15.01 -5.43
N LEU A 176 16.37 -14.45 -4.36
CA LEU A 176 16.48 -12.99 -4.13
C LEU A 176 17.92 -12.54 -3.82
N ARG A 177 18.79 -13.46 -3.44
CA ARG A 177 20.19 -13.11 -3.15
C ARG A 177 20.91 -12.63 -4.38
N PRO A 178 21.76 -11.56 -4.25
CA PRO A 178 22.58 -11.06 -5.35
C PRO A 178 23.42 -12.15 -6.01
N GLU A 179 24.00 -13.04 -5.21
CA GLU A 179 24.83 -14.13 -5.72
C GLU A 179 24.04 -15.12 -6.58
N ALA A 180 22.80 -15.46 -6.17
CA ALA A 180 21.95 -16.37 -6.94
C ALA A 180 21.54 -15.74 -8.28
N ARG A 181 21.21 -14.44 -8.26
CA ARG A 181 20.87 -13.67 -9.45
C ARG A 181 22.06 -13.54 -10.40
N ALA A 182 23.26 -13.32 -9.89
CA ALA A 182 24.48 -13.25 -10.69
C ALA A 182 24.82 -14.60 -11.36
N VAL A 183 24.70 -15.70 -10.64
CA VAL A 183 24.90 -17.04 -11.22
C VAL A 183 23.85 -17.35 -12.27
N LEU A 184 22.58 -17.06 -12.03
CA LEU A 184 21.49 -17.26 -12.99
C LEU A 184 21.66 -16.39 -14.25
N ALA A 185 22.11 -15.15 -14.09
CA ALA A 185 22.41 -14.26 -15.22
C ALA A 185 23.54 -14.80 -16.11
N ALA A 186 24.58 -15.37 -15.50
CA ALA A 186 25.73 -15.91 -16.20
C ALA A 186 25.44 -17.29 -16.84
N ALA A 187 24.53 -18.07 -16.27
CA ALA A 187 24.18 -19.40 -16.73
C ALA A 187 22.69 -19.65 -16.51
N SER A 188 21.88 -19.24 -17.48
CA SER A 188 20.42 -19.32 -17.40
C SER A 188 19.87 -20.72 -17.69
N THR A 189 20.70 -21.67 -18.10
CA THR A 189 20.33 -23.06 -18.36
C THR A 189 21.17 -24.01 -17.52
N PRO A 190 20.66 -25.19 -17.18
CA PRO A 190 21.45 -26.24 -16.53
C PRO A 190 22.72 -26.63 -17.31
N ALA A 191 22.62 -26.65 -18.65
CA ALA A 191 23.77 -26.95 -19.53
C ALA A 191 24.89 -25.89 -19.41
N ALA A 192 24.54 -24.62 -19.38
CA ALA A 192 25.49 -23.53 -19.20
C ALA A 192 26.09 -23.56 -17.78
N ALA A 193 25.27 -23.84 -16.76
CA ALA A 193 25.72 -23.88 -15.37
C ALA A 193 26.72 -24.98 -15.08
N ALA A 194 26.53 -26.17 -15.66
CA ALA A 194 27.47 -27.30 -15.52
C ALA A 194 28.87 -26.98 -16.07
N LYS A 195 28.97 -26.03 -17.01
CA LYS A 195 30.25 -25.58 -17.60
C LYS A 195 30.96 -24.52 -16.75
N LEU A 196 30.30 -23.89 -15.78
CA LEU A 196 30.93 -22.89 -14.92
C LEU A 196 32.09 -23.49 -14.12
N THR A 197 33.25 -22.85 -14.24
CA THR A 197 34.42 -23.19 -13.45
C THR A 197 34.37 -22.58 -12.07
N THR A 198 35.10 -23.13 -11.11
CA THR A 198 35.22 -22.58 -9.75
C THR A 198 35.76 -21.14 -9.81
N ALA A 199 36.67 -20.81 -10.74
CA ALA A 199 37.20 -19.47 -10.91
C ALA A 199 36.11 -18.48 -11.36
N GLN A 200 35.27 -18.86 -12.32
CA GLN A 200 34.13 -18.03 -12.75
C GLN A 200 33.12 -17.84 -11.63
N LEU A 201 32.76 -18.88 -10.88
CA LEU A 201 31.88 -18.79 -9.73
C LEU A 201 32.44 -17.87 -8.65
N ARG A 202 33.73 -17.94 -8.35
CA ARG A 202 34.39 -17.00 -7.44
C ARG A 202 34.25 -15.55 -7.88
N LYS A 203 34.48 -15.28 -9.17
CA LYS A 203 34.33 -13.95 -9.76
C LYS A 203 32.88 -13.44 -9.61
N LEU A 204 31.89 -14.27 -9.92
CA LEU A 204 30.46 -13.94 -9.79
C LEU A 204 30.07 -13.64 -8.32
N LEU A 205 30.52 -14.47 -7.37
CA LEU A 205 30.26 -14.27 -5.95
C LEU A 205 30.89 -12.97 -5.44
N THR A 206 32.12 -12.65 -5.83
CA THR A 206 32.79 -11.39 -5.45
C THR A 206 32.05 -10.19 -6.05
N ALA A 207 31.70 -10.24 -7.33
CA ALA A 207 30.96 -9.16 -8.00
C ALA A 207 29.58 -8.94 -7.40
N ALA A 208 28.96 -10.01 -6.86
CA ALA A 208 27.69 -9.93 -6.14
C ALA A 208 27.83 -9.43 -4.67
N GLY A 209 29.01 -8.97 -4.27
CA GLY A 209 29.26 -8.36 -2.96
C GLY A 209 29.64 -9.37 -1.85
N ARG A 210 29.91 -10.64 -2.18
CA ARG A 210 30.33 -11.61 -1.16
C ARG A 210 31.80 -11.36 -0.76
N GLN A 211 32.05 -11.25 0.53
CA GLN A 211 33.39 -10.97 1.07
C GLN A 211 34.05 -12.17 1.76
N ARG A 212 33.27 -13.11 2.28
CA ARG A 212 33.78 -14.24 3.09
C ARG A 212 33.33 -15.60 2.53
N GLY A 213 34.19 -16.62 2.71
CA GLY A 213 33.88 -17.99 2.32
C GLY A 213 33.63 -18.16 0.81
N ILE A 214 34.30 -17.37 -0.05
CA ILE A 214 34.07 -17.36 -1.50
C ILE A 214 34.52 -18.68 -2.12
N ALA A 215 35.73 -19.18 -1.78
CA ALA A 215 36.27 -20.40 -2.36
C ALA A 215 35.44 -21.65 -2.00
N PRO A 216 35.13 -21.94 -0.73
CA PRO A 216 34.31 -23.08 -0.37
C PRO A 216 32.89 -22.99 -0.95
N GLU A 217 32.29 -21.78 -1.04
CA GLU A 217 30.98 -21.62 -1.65
C GLU A 217 31.00 -21.87 -3.16
N ALA A 218 32.02 -21.38 -3.87
CA ALA A 218 32.17 -21.63 -5.30
C ALA A 218 32.33 -23.15 -5.59
N GLN A 219 33.07 -23.85 -4.76
CA GLN A 219 33.20 -25.31 -4.87
C GLN A 219 31.87 -26.01 -4.66
N ARG A 220 31.14 -25.62 -3.58
CA ARG A 220 29.81 -26.18 -3.28
C ARG A 220 28.81 -25.93 -4.43
N LEU A 221 28.77 -24.69 -4.94
CA LEU A 221 27.91 -24.34 -6.08
C LEU A 221 28.25 -25.15 -7.30
N GLN A 222 29.54 -25.33 -7.63
CA GLN A 222 29.95 -26.13 -8.77
C GLN A 222 29.49 -27.59 -8.64
N THR A 223 29.62 -28.19 -7.45
CA THR A 223 29.16 -29.56 -7.19
C THR A 223 27.65 -29.67 -7.40
N VAL A 224 26.86 -28.76 -6.84
CA VAL A 224 25.39 -28.77 -6.97
C VAL A 224 24.95 -28.55 -8.42
N LEU A 225 25.56 -27.59 -9.12
CA LEU A 225 25.20 -27.26 -10.51
C LEU A 225 25.59 -28.35 -11.53
N ARG A 226 26.55 -29.21 -11.18
CA ARG A 226 26.96 -30.39 -11.98
C ARG A 226 26.23 -31.66 -11.60
N GLY A 227 25.38 -31.63 -10.58
CA GLY A 227 24.58 -32.77 -10.18
C GLY A 227 23.64 -33.26 -11.29
N GLU A 228 23.25 -34.51 -11.19
CA GLU A 228 22.29 -35.10 -12.14
C GLU A 228 20.87 -34.67 -11.79
N TYR A 229 20.18 -34.11 -12.78
CA TYR A 229 18.79 -33.66 -12.71
C TYR A 229 18.05 -34.08 -13.98
N LEU A 230 16.72 -34.18 -13.87
CA LEU A 230 15.87 -34.31 -15.05
C LEU A 230 16.04 -33.08 -15.97
N ARG A 231 16.04 -33.32 -17.28
CA ARG A 231 16.35 -32.30 -18.28
C ARG A 231 15.27 -32.22 -19.35
N HIS A 232 15.02 -31.03 -19.87
CA HIS A 232 14.30 -30.83 -21.11
C HIS A 232 15.24 -31.01 -22.33
N PRO A 233 14.69 -31.22 -23.54
CA PRO A 233 15.49 -31.11 -24.76
C PRO A 233 16.22 -29.78 -24.87
N PRO A 234 17.45 -29.73 -25.43
CA PRO A 234 18.29 -28.51 -25.39
C PRO A 234 17.59 -27.23 -25.89
N LEU A 235 16.89 -27.33 -27.02
CA LEU A 235 16.17 -26.17 -27.59
C LEU A 235 15.09 -25.64 -26.66
N VAL A 236 14.41 -26.50 -25.91
CA VAL A 236 13.39 -26.11 -24.91
C VAL A 236 14.05 -25.47 -23.70
N GLU A 237 15.18 -26.01 -23.21
CA GLU A 237 15.95 -25.42 -22.13
C GLU A 237 16.44 -24.00 -22.48
N ASP A 238 16.91 -23.81 -23.70
CA ASP A 238 17.38 -22.49 -24.17
C ASP A 238 16.23 -21.47 -24.21
N ALA A 239 15.06 -21.89 -24.67
CA ALA A 239 13.86 -21.03 -24.65
C ALA A 239 13.41 -20.68 -23.21
N LEU A 240 13.38 -21.66 -22.30
CA LEU A 240 13.09 -21.43 -20.89
C LEU A 240 14.15 -20.55 -20.21
N GLY A 241 15.43 -20.72 -20.58
CA GLY A 241 16.54 -19.88 -20.14
C GLY A 241 16.38 -18.43 -20.55
N ALA A 242 15.96 -18.18 -21.81
CA ALA A 242 15.66 -16.84 -22.30
C ALA A 242 14.50 -16.20 -21.53
N GLN A 243 13.43 -16.96 -21.25
CA GLN A 243 12.30 -16.51 -20.41
C GLN A 243 12.77 -16.20 -18.98
N ALA A 244 13.61 -17.03 -18.38
CA ALA A 244 14.15 -16.81 -17.05
C ALA A 244 14.99 -15.52 -16.97
N LEU A 245 15.79 -15.21 -17.98
CA LEU A 245 16.53 -13.94 -18.05
C LEU A 245 15.60 -12.73 -18.15
N ALA A 246 14.48 -12.83 -18.86
CA ALA A 246 13.49 -11.76 -18.91
C ALA A 246 12.85 -11.52 -17.52
N LEU A 247 12.45 -12.57 -16.82
CA LEU A 247 11.92 -12.48 -15.46
C LEU A 247 12.98 -12.01 -14.45
N LEU A 248 14.24 -12.40 -14.62
CA LEU A 248 15.35 -11.95 -13.78
C LEU A 248 15.57 -10.43 -13.93
N ARG A 249 15.49 -9.87 -15.15
CA ARG A 249 15.54 -8.41 -15.35
C ARG A 249 14.41 -7.70 -14.61
N GLN A 250 13.17 -8.20 -14.70
CA GLN A 250 12.04 -7.64 -13.95
C GLN A 250 12.29 -7.69 -12.43
N LEU A 251 12.79 -8.82 -11.92
CA LEU A 251 13.13 -8.97 -10.50
C LEU A 251 14.22 -7.99 -10.06
N ASN A 252 15.26 -7.79 -10.88
CA ASN A 252 16.34 -6.86 -10.58
C ASN A 252 15.82 -5.43 -10.52
N THR A 253 15.07 -4.98 -11.53
CA THR A 253 14.45 -3.64 -11.56
C THR A 253 13.55 -3.40 -10.36
N ALA A 254 12.63 -4.35 -10.06
CA ALA A 254 11.75 -4.23 -8.90
C ALA A 254 12.53 -4.21 -7.57
N SER A 255 13.67 -4.91 -7.49
CA SER A 255 14.52 -4.88 -6.29
C SER A 255 15.19 -3.52 -6.12
N THR A 256 15.79 -2.97 -7.19
CA THR A 256 16.41 -1.64 -7.18
C THR A 256 15.38 -0.56 -6.81
N ASN A 257 14.22 -0.55 -7.48
CA ASN A 257 13.16 0.41 -7.17
C ASN A 257 12.70 0.33 -5.70
N ALA A 258 12.56 -0.89 -5.16
CA ALA A 258 12.16 -1.06 -3.76
C ALA A 258 13.20 -0.53 -2.78
N ASP A 259 14.48 -0.67 -3.09
CA ASP A 259 15.59 -0.23 -2.23
C ASP A 259 15.79 1.30 -2.33
N GLU A 260 15.72 1.89 -3.53
CA GLU A 260 15.81 3.34 -3.75
C GLU A 260 14.63 4.07 -3.09
N LEU A 261 13.40 3.62 -3.33
CA LEU A 261 12.21 4.21 -2.70
C LEU A 261 12.21 4.03 -1.17
N ALA A 262 12.85 2.97 -0.66
CA ALA A 262 13.02 2.81 0.79
C ALA A 262 13.96 3.88 1.37
N ALA A 263 15.07 4.16 0.69
CA ALA A 263 16.02 5.19 1.11
C ALA A 263 15.35 6.58 1.12
N GLU A 264 14.63 6.92 0.05
CA GLU A 264 13.90 8.19 -0.04
C GLU A 264 12.80 8.32 1.03
N ALA A 265 12.00 7.26 1.25
CA ALA A 265 10.96 7.28 2.26
C ALA A 265 11.53 7.47 3.67
N VAL A 266 12.67 6.83 3.98
CA VAL A 266 13.38 6.98 5.25
C VAL A 266 13.94 8.39 5.39
N ALA A 267 14.59 8.94 4.35
CA ALA A 267 15.17 10.27 4.40
C ALA A 267 14.13 11.38 4.63
N HIS A 268 12.91 11.21 4.14
CA HIS A 268 11.80 12.12 4.44
C HIS A 268 11.22 11.87 5.82
N PHE A 269 11.04 10.60 6.21
CA PHE A 269 10.48 10.24 7.52
C PHE A 269 11.35 10.72 8.68
N ASP A 270 12.67 10.61 8.58
CA ASP A 270 13.59 11.03 9.64
C ASP A 270 13.59 12.55 9.88
N LYS A 271 13.01 13.34 8.95
CA LYS A 271 12.77 14.78 9.11
C LYS A 271 11.42 15.11 9.77
N HIS A 272 10.53 14.10 9.90
CA HIS A 272 9.20 14.34 10.44
C HIS A 272 9.23 14.51 11.96
N PRO A 273 8.49 15.49 12.53
CA PRO A 273 8.48 15.73 13.99
C PRO A 273 8.13 14.48 14.81
N ASP A 274 7.26 13.62 14.31
CA ASP A 274 6.84 12.40 15.00
C ASP A 274 7.78 11.20 14.78
N ALA A 275 8.86 11.33 14.01
CA ALA A 275 9.75 10.21 13.67
C ALA A 275 10.33 9.54 14.92
N GLU A 276 10.81 10.34 15.88
CA GLU A 276 11.38 9.85 17.13
C GLU A 276 10.32 9.13 17.98
N ILE A 277 9.12 9.69 18.08
CA ILE A 277 8.00 9.08 18.82
C ILE A 277 7.62 7.73 18.18
N ILE A 278 7.46 7.70 16.84
CA ILE A 278 7.07 6.48 16.12
C ILE A 278 8.14 5.39 16.26
N THR A 279 9.42 5.73 16.12
CA THR A 279 10.52 4.76 16.24
C THR A 279 10.79 4.32 17.67
N SER A 280 10.32 5.05 18.69
CA SER A 280 10.38 4.63 20.08
C SER A 280 9.44 3.44 20.37
N LEU A 281 8.43 3.22 19.52
CA LEU A 281 7.52 2.09 19.68
C LEU A 281 8.22 0.77 19.33
N PRO A 282 8.07 -0.27 20.16
CA PRO A 282 8.84 -1.50 20.01
C PRO A 282 8.56 -2.19 18.67
N GLY A 283 9.62 -2.46 17.91
CA GLY A 283 9.55 -3.16 16.61
C GLY A 283 9.32 -2.25 15.40
N LEU A 284 9.26 -0.94 15.56
CA LEU A 284 9.28 0.02 14.47
C LEU A 284 10.70 0.57 14.24
N GLY A 285 11.18 0.47 13.02
CA GLY A 285 12.33 1.22 12.50
C GLY A 285 11.85 2.25 11.49
N SER A 286 12.74 3.12 10.99
CA SER A 286 12.39 4.26 10.12
C SER A 286 11.50 3.86 8.92
N LEU A 287 11.82 2.82 8.17
CA LEU A 287 11.00 2.40 7.02
C LEU A 287 9.60 1.90 7.42
N THR A 288 9.50 1.10 8.48
CA THR A 288 8.20 0.64 8.97
C THR A 288 7.41 1.77 9.61
N GLY A 289 8.09 2.68 10.30
CA GLY A 289 7.52 3.93 10.82
C GLY A 289 6.96 4.81 9.70
N ALA A 290 7.73 5.04 8.65
CA ALA A 290 7.29 5.76 7.46
C ALA A 290 6.02 5.16 6.84
N ARG A 291 5.94 3.83 6.74
CA ARG A 291 4.74 3.15 6.23
C ARG A 291 3.53 3.27 7.17
N VAL A 292 3.75 3.31 8.48
CA VAL A 292 2.68 3.54 9.47
C VAL A 292 2.18 4.97 9.34
N LEU A 293 3.08 5.96 9.36
CA LEU A 293 2.75 7.38 9.19
C LEU A 293 2.02 7.65 7.87
N ALA A 294 2.46 7.02 6.76
CA ALA A 294 1.83 7.11 5.45
C ALA A 294 0.33 6.75 5.43
N GLU A 295 -0.10 5.89 6.34
CA GLU A 295 -1.49 5.42 6.38
C GLU A 295 -2.31 6.04 7.52
N ILE A 296 -1.66 6.49 8.58
CA ILE A 296 -2.30 7.18 9.70
C ILE A 296 -2.38 8.69 9.40
N GLY A 297 -1.35 9.27 8.79
CA GLY A 297 -1.18 10.71 8.61
C GLY A 297 -0.68 11.38 9.89
N ASP A 298 -0.52 12.70 9.84
CA ASP A 298 -0.15 13.56 10.98
C ASP A 298 -1.26 14.54 11.39
N ASP A 299 -2.42 14.49 10.73
CA ASP A 299 -3.61 15.19 11.16
C ASP A 299 -4.19 14.54 12.43
N ARG A 300 -4.00 15.19 13.58
CA ARG A 300 -4.48 14.72 14.88
C ARG A 300 -6.00 14.58 14.97
N SER A 301 -6.74 15.33 14.15
CA SER A 301 -8.21 15.29 14.12
C SER A 301 -8.77 14.10 13.31
N ARG A 302 -7.92 13.42 12.52
CA ARG A 302 -8.33 12.36 11.61
C ARG A 302 -9.08 11.21 12.29
N PHE A 303 -8.65 10.83 13.50
CA PHE A 303 -9.26 9.74 14.26
C PHE A 303 -9.78 10.28 15.59
N ALA A 304 -11.09 10.19 15.80
CA ALA A 304 -11.71 10.66 17.04
C ALA A 304 -11.22 9.89 18.29
N ASP A 305 -10.82 8.63 18.13
CA ASP A 305 -10.34 7.77 19.20
C ASP A 305 -9.52 6.57 18.68
N ALA A 306 -8.88 5.85 19.60
CA ALA A 306 -8.13 4.63 19.29
C ALA A 306 -9.01 3.52 18.67
N ARG A 307 -10.33 3.50 18.94
CA ARG A 307 -11.25 2.53 18.38
C ARG A 307 -11.43 2.76 16.88
N SER A 308 -11.54 4.01 16.48
CA SER A 308 -11.64 4.42 15.07
C SER A 308 -10.41 4.02 14.27
N LEU A 309 -9.19 4.29 14.80
CA LEU A 309 -7.93 3.87 14.19
C LEU A 309 -7.82 2.34 14.10
N LYS A 310 -8.14 1.61 15.16
CA LYS A 310 -8.14 0.14 15.19
C LYS A 310 -9.13 -0.46 14.18
N ALA A 311 -10.28 0.18 14.00
CA ALA A 311 -11.26 -0.22 12.98
C ALA A 311 -10.72 0.04 11.57
N TYR A 312 -10.14 1.20 11.32
CA TYR A 312 -9.50 1.57 10.05
C TYR A 312 -8.36 0.62 9.68
N ALA A 313 -7.50 0.27 10.64
CA ALA A 313 -6.40 -0.69 10.48
C ALA A 313 -6.86 -2.16 10.33
N GLY A 314 -8.14 -2.46 10.59
CA GLY A 314 -8.65 -3.83 10.58
C GLY A 314 -8.20 -4.68 11.76
N ALA A 315 -7.62 -4.06 12.78
CA ALA A 315 -7.19 -4.73 14.00
C ALA A 315 -8.36 -5.02 14.96
N ALA A 316 -9.41 -4.19 14.94
CA ALA A 316 -10.62 -4.40 15.74
C ALA A 316 -11.54 -5.44 15.05
N PRO A 317 -12.07 -6.42 15.80
CA PRO A 317 -13.02 -7.39 15.28
C PRO A 317 -14.37 -6.75 14.94
N VAL A 318 -15.18 -7.48 14.16
CA VAL A 318 -16.57 -7.13 13.87
C VAL A 318 -17.48 -8.16 14.54
N THR A 319 -18.40 -7.68 15.38
CA THR A 319 -19.46 -8.53 15.93
C THR A 319 -20.66 -8.51 14.98
N ARG A 320 -21.14 -9.67 14.61
CA ARG A 320 -22.43 -9.86 13.95
C ARG A 320 -23.36 -10.52 14.94
N ALA A 321 -24.46 -9.87 15.24
CA ALA A 321 -25.50 -10.39 16.11
C ALA A 321 -26.84 -10.37 15.35
N SER A 322 -27.58 -11.46 15.39
CA SER A 322 -28.91 -11.58 14.82
C SER A 322 -29.71 -12.54 15.70
N GLY A 323 -30.76 -12.05 16.34
CA GLY A 323 -31.53 -12.80 17.33
C GLY A 323 -30.64 -13.36 18.44
N LYS A 324 -30.66 -14.67 18.64
CA LYS A 324 -29.84 -15.37 19.65
C LYS A 324 -28.39 -15.68 19.19
N SER A 325 -28.06 -15.45 17.92
CA SER A 325 -26.74 -15.74 17.37
C SER A 325 -25.79 -14.53 17.48
N ARG A 326 -24.57 -14.75 17.99
CA ARG A 326 -23.51 -13.75 18.06
C ARG A 326 -22.20 -14.33 17.58
N THR A 327 -21.66 -13.78 16.48
CA THR A 327 -20.38 -14.21 15.90
C THR A 327 -19.40 -13.06 15.88
N VAL A 328 -18.16 -13.31 16.30
CA VAL A 328 -17.06 -12.35 16.26
C VAL A 328 -16.11 -12.74 15.13
N MET A 329 -15.96 -11.86 14.15
CA MET A 329 -15.17 -12.12 12.94
C MET A 329 -14.09 -11.07 12.76
N HIS A 330 -13.04 -11.41 12.01
CA HIS A 330 -12.06 -10.42 11.60
C HIS A 330 -12.66 -9.42 10.59
N ARG A 331 -12.23 -8.15 10.69
CA ARG A 331 -12.70 -7.10 9.81
C ARG A 331 -12.09 -7.27 8.41
N ARG A 332 -12.93 -7.37 7.39
CA ARG A 332 -12.50 -7.48 5.99
C ARG A 332 -12.28 -6.10 5.36
N VAL A 333 -13.23 -5.18 5.55
CA VAL A 333 -13.12 -3.80 5.05
C VAL A 333 -12.21 -3.00 5.99
N LYS A 334 -11.03 -2.64 5.50
CA LYS A 334 -9.96 -1.99 6.26
C LYS A 334 -8.93 -1.36 5.33
N ASN A 335 -8.04 -0.54 5.85
CA ASN A 335 -6.82 -0.15 5.14
C ASN A 335 -5.86 -1.35 5.04
N GLN A 336 -5.69 -1.89 3.83
CA GLN A 336 -4.88 -3.09 3.60
C GLN A 336 -3.38 -2.83 3.81
N ARG A 337 -2.90 -1.62 3.50
CA ARG A 337 -1.50 -1.24 3.68
C ARG A 337 -1.15 -1.16 5.16
N LEU A 338 -1.99 -0.48 5.94
CA LEU A 338 -1.81 -0.41 7.39
C LEU A 338 -1.92 -1.79 8.07
N ALA A 339 -2.85 -2.63 7.61
CA ALA A 339 -2.95 -4.01 8.10
C ALA A 339 -1.69 -4.83 7.77
N GLY A 340 -1.11 -4.64 6.58
CA GLY A 340 0.12 -5.31 6.15
C GLY A 340 1.34 -4.88 6.97
N VAL A 341 1.57 -3.58 7.12
CA VAL A 341 2.67 -3.08 7.96
C VAL A 341 2.47 -3.43 9.42
N GLY A 342 1.22 -3.43 9.91
CA GLY A 342 0.89 -3.83 11.28
C GLY A 342 1.20 -5.29 11.59
N TYR A 343 1.09 -6.18 10.60
CA TYR A 343 1.53 -7.58 10.74
C TYR A 343 3.06 -7.65 10.95
N VAL A 344 3.82 -6.91 10.14
CA VAL A 344 5.29 -6.84 10.25
C VAL A 344 5.70 -6.21 11.58
N TRP A 345 5.06 -5.10 11.97
CA TRP A 345 5.28 -4.43 13.24
C TRP A 345 5.04 -5.37 14.43
N ALA A 346 3.87 -6.02 14.48
CA ALA A 346 3.57 -6.96 15.57
C ALA A 346 4.59 -8.12 15.63
N PHE A 347 5.05 -8.62 14.48
CA PHE A 347 6.07 -9.64 14.43
C PHE A 347 7.43 -9.15 14.99
N ALA A 348 7.89 -7.99 14.57
CA ALA A 348 9.13 -7.39 15.05
C ALA A 348 9.08 -7.04 16.55
N ALA A 349 7.92 -6.61 17.04
CA ALA A 349 7.71 -6.31 18.46
C ALA A 349 7.89 -7.54 19.38
N LEU A 350 7.71 -8.77 18.87
CA LEU A 350 7.92 -10.01 19.65
C LEU A 350 9.36 -10.17 20.14
N THR A 351 10.32 -9.65 19.40
CA THR A 351 11.74 -9.69 19.77
C THR A 351 12.19 -8.40 20.45
N ALA A 352 11.53 -7.29 20.17
CA ALA A 352 11.91 -5.97 20.67
C ALA A 352 11.33 -5.66 22.07
N SER A 353 10.27 -6.38 22.51
CA SER A 353 9.59 -6.09 23.78
C SER A 353 9.16 -7.35 24.52
N PRO A 354 9.64 -7.57 25.75
CA PRO A 354 9.16 -8.66 26.62
C PRO A 354 7.64 -8.60 26.87
N GLY A 355 7.08 -7.38 27.00
CA GLY A 355 5.65 -7.18 27.18
C GLY A 355 4.81 -7.59 25.96
N ALA A 356 5.31 -7.29 24.74
CA ALA A 356 4.68 -7.74 23.49
C ALA A 356 4.74 -9.27 23.37
N ARG A 357 5.88 -9.86 23.70
CA ARG A 357 6.06 -11.32 23.72
C ARG A 357 5.12 -11.98 24.70
N ALA A 358 5.08 -11.53 25.94
CA ALA A 358 4.20 -12.07 26.96
C ALA A 358 2.71 -11.94 26.58
N HIS A 359 2.32 -10.82 25.94
CA HIS A 359 0.95 -10.67 25.42
C HIS A 359 0.62 -11.70 24.34
N TYR A 360 1.51 -11.87 23.36
CA TYR A 360 1.36 -12.85 22.29
C TYR A 360 1.25 -14.28 22.85
N ASP A 361 2.16 -14.67 23.76
CA ASP A 361 2.19 -16.02 24.35
C ASP A 361 0.90 -16.32 25.13
N ARG A 362 0.37 -15.37 25.92
CA ARG A 362 -0.95 -15.52 26.57
C ARG A 362 -2.06 -15.78 25.55
N ARG A 363 -2.06 -15.06 24.43
CA ARG A 363 -3.07 -15.26 23.37
C ARG A 363 -2.93 -16.64 22.72
N ARG A 364 -1.71 -17.13 22.55
CA ARG A 364 -1.45 -18.49 22.04
C ARG A 364 -1.94 -19.56 23.05
N THR A 365 -1.71 -19.34 24.32
CA THR A 365 -2.16 -20.25 25.39
C THR A 365 -3.69 -20.31 25.49
N THR A 366 -4.39 -19.20 25.23
CA THR A 366 -5.87 -19.17 25.17
C THR A 366 -6.46 -19.72 23.87
N GLY A 367 -5.64 -20.33 22.98
CA GLY A 367 -6.09 -21.01 21.77
C GLY A 367 -6.12 -20.17 20.51
N ASP A 368 -5.67 -18.90 20.54
CA ASP A 368 -5.57 -18.10 19.32
C ASP A 368 -4.56 -18.72 18.34
N ARG A 369 -4.91 -18.79 17.05
CA ARG A 369 -3.94 -19.11 16.00
C ARG A 369 -2.89 -17.99 15.90
N HIS A 370 -1.69 -18.33 15.37
CA HIS A 370 -0.58 -17.38 15.21
C HIS A 370 -1.01 -16.01 14.64
N THR A 371 -1.71 -16.00 13.52
CA THR A 371 -2.18 -14.77 12.88
C THR A 371 -3.23 -14.00 13.69
N ALA A 372 -4.02 -14.68 14.51
CA ALA A 372 -4.99 -14.06 15.40
C ALA A 372 -4.29 -13.40 16.60
N ALA A 373 -3.31 -14.09 17.21
CA ALA A 373 -2.51 -13.55 18.29
C ALA A 373 -1.68 -12.33 17.86
N GLN A 374 -1.07 -12.35 16.64
CA GLN A 374 -0.38 -11.19 16.08
C GLN A 374 -1.32 -10.01 15.83
N ARG A 375 -2.52 -10.24 15.27
CA ARG A 375 -3.51 -9.17 15.07
C ARG A 375 -3.97 -8.57 16.40
N ASN A 376 -4.09 -9.38 17.44
CA ASN A 376 -4.41 -8.93 18.77
C ASN A 376 -3.31 -8.06 19.37
N LEU A 377 -2.04 -8.46 19.16
CA LEU A 377 -0.89 -7.66 19.55
C LEU A 377 -0.87 -6.33 18.77
N PHE A 378 -1.07 -6.34 17.46
CA PHE A 378 -1.18 -5.12 16.65
C PHE A 378 -2.28 -4.18 17.15
N ASN A 379 -3.45 -4.71 17.50
CA ASN A 379 -4.54 -3.94 18.11
C ASN A 379 -4.08 -3.22 19.40
N ARG A 380 -3.28 -3.87 20.22
CA ARG A 380 -2.74 -3.28 21.45
C ARG A 380 -1.70 -2.20 21.14
N LEU A 381 -0.78 -2.47 20.21
CA LEU A 381 0.24 -1.51 19.77
C LEU A 381 -0.36 -0.23 19.20
N LEU A 382 -1.39 -0.34 18.36
CA LEU A 382 -2.15 0.82 17.85
C LEU A 382 -2.82 1.65 18.96
N GLY A 383 -3.26 1.01 20.04
CA GLY A 383 -3.82 1.73 21.16
C GLY A 383 -2.78 2.54 21.94
N LEU A 384 -1.55 2.07 21.97
CA LEU A 384 -0.42 2.79 22.58
C LEU A 384 0.05 3.94 21.68
N SER A 385 0.13 3.72 20.36
CA SER A 385 0.61 4.76 19.44
C SER A 385 -0.27 6.02 19.46
N LEU A 386 -1.60 5.87 19.50
CA LEU A 386 -2.51 7.03 19.50
C LEU A 386 -2.43 7.88 20.80
N ILE A 387 -1.88 7.33 21.88
CA ILE A 387 -1.67 8.08 23.14
C ILE A 387 -0.43 8.97 23.03
N HIS A 388 0.52 8.60 22.19
CA HIS A 388 1.82 9.25 22.05
C HIS A 388 1.98 10.05 20.76
N ILE A 389 1.17 9.77 19.76
CA ILE A 389 1.07 10.49 18.50
C ILE A 389 -0.22 11.33 18.50
#